data_734758c7efeecfadf4119508deac6dd9
#
_entry.id   734758c7efeecfadf4119508deac6dd9
#
_cell.length_a   1.000
_cell.length_b   1.000
_cell.length_c   1.000
_cell.angle_alpha   90.00
_cell.angle_beta   90.00
_cell.angle_gamma   90.00
#
_symmetry.space_group_name_H-M   'P 1'
#
loop_
_entity.id
_entity.type
_entity.pdbx_description
1 polymer ?
#
loop_
_entity_poly.entity_id
_entity_poly.type
_entity_poly.pdbx_seq_one_letter_code
_entity_poly.pdbx_strand_id
1 'polypeptide(L)'
;MGIAKRAILFLLAIVFVQSCCITDCDEPDEYDPTPYVLEIPSTLPPMDIPADNPLTEEGVELGRMLFYEPLLSGDGTQSCSSCHQQATAFTDPSRFSTGIDGIQGDRNSMVAFNSAWSPTLFWDGRAGSLEEQALEPVVGPIEMHDTWLNVAEKLNVHSEYPELFKKAFDVDEIDSTHVVKAIAQFERTLISGNSKWDKWFRGEVMFTEQELRGWDLFNVDRTDFSAGADCFHCHGAPHFTDFTFHNNGLDGDETFSDPGLYEVTESDLDRAKFKTPTLRNVEVTAPYMHDGRFASLEEVVEHYNFGGHTSSTVDPLMKNIGDGLLLSPEDKQALLAFLRTLKDEEFLNNPQFSNPFE
;
A
#
# COMPACT_ATOMS: atom_id res chain seq x y z
N MET A 1 106.00 2.63 -33.43
CA MET A 1 104.95 1.71 -34.02
C MET A 1 103.86 1.55 -33.00
N GLY A 2 102.72 2.15 -33.22
CA GLY A 2 101.61 2.06 -32.29
C GLY A 2 100.42 2.78 -32.90
N ILE A 3 99.50 2.00 -33.43
CA ILE A 3 98.32 2.42 -34.20
C ILE A 3 97.29 2.91 -33.22
N ALA A 4 96.85 4.19 -33.35
CA ALA A 4 95.80 4.77 -32.61
C ALA A 4 94.39 4.34 -33.23
N LYS A 5 93.58 3.64 -32.47
CA LYS A 5 92.18 3.37 -32.86
C LYS A 5 91.30 4.51 -32.38
N ARG A 6 90.71 5.24 -33.33
CA ARG A 6 89.64 6.20 -33.05
C ARG A 6 88.28 5.46 -32.84
N ALA A 7 87.74 5.62 -31.69
CA ALA A 7 86.35 5.18 -31.40
C ALA A 7 85.40 6.30 -31.81
N ILE A 8 84.40 5.97 -32.71
CA ILE A 8 83.34 6.86 -33.11
C ILE A 8 82.13 6.57 -32.16
N LEU A 9 81.79 7.59 -31.38
CA LEU A 9 80.61 7.55 -30.50
C LEU A 9 79.42 7.96 -31.36
N PHE A 10 78.48 7.00 -31.57
CA PHE A 10 77.16 7.29 -32.10
C PHE A 10 76.28 7.71 -30.94
N LEU A 11 75.78 8.97 -30.91
CA LEU A 11 74.74 9.45 -30.03
C LEU A 11 73.40 9.08 -30.70
N LEU A 12 72.65 8.11 -30.10
CA LEU A 12 71.33 7.86 -30.42
C LEU A 12 70.42 8.88 -29.63
N ALA A 13 69.84 9.81 -30.35
CA ALA A 13 68.86 10.70 -29.81
C ALA A 13 67.55 9.92 -29.74
N ILE A 14 67.12 9.53 -28.54
CA ILE A 14 65.81 8.97 -28.28
C ILE A 14 64.82 10.14 -28.20
N VAL A 15 63.96 10.30 -29.22
CA VAL A 15 62.87 11.23 -29.23
C VAL A 15 61.68 10.56 -28.43
N PHE A 16 61.46 11.01 -27.22
CA PHE A 16 60.23 10.69 -26.51
C PHE A 16 59.10 11.45 -27.16
N VAL A 17 58.24 10.75 -27.93
CA VAL A 17 56.93 11.23 -28.32
C VAL A 17 56.02 11.04 -27.11
N GLN A 18 55.83 12.10 -26.35
CA GLN A 18 54.74 12.16 -25.38
C GLN A 18 53.41 12.23 -26.14
N SER A 19 52.81 11.06 -26.32
CA SER A 19 51.40 10.98 -26.75
C SER A 19 50.53 11.48 -25.58
N CYS A 20 50.07 12.73 -25.65
CA CYS A 20 48.94 13.15 -24.84
C CYS A 20 47.73 12.41 -25.36
N CYS A 21 47.35 11.31 -24.72
CA CYS A 21 45.97 10.82 -24.75
C CYS A 21 45.13 11.80 -23.93
N ILE A 22 44.58 12.80 -24.59
CA ILE A 22 43.39 13.52 -24.11
C ILE A 22 42.22 12.68 -24.62
N THR A 23 41.88 11.67 -23.85
CA THR A 23 40.52 11.11 -23.85
C THR A 23 40.14 11.09 -22.39
N ASP A 24 39.39 12.11 -21.98
CA ASP A 24 38.40 11.91 -20.95
C ASP A 24 37.47 10.83 -21.53
N CYS A 25 37.85 9.57 -21.32
CA CYS A 25 36.87 8.50 -21.35
C CYS A 25 36.08 8.71 -20.06
N ASP A 26 34.97 9.41 -20.16
CA ASP A 26 33.90 9.28 -19.19
C ASP A 26 33.63 7.78 -19.13
N GLU A 27 34.16 7.09 -18.11
CA GLU A 27 33.64 5.76 -17.77
C GLU A 27 32.17 5.98 -17.56
N PRO A 28 31.31 5.15 -18.16
CA PRO A 28 29.87 5.28 -17.88
C PRO A 28 29.72 5.24 -16.35
N ASP A 29 28.98 6.20 -15.80
CA ASP A 29 28.70 6.23 -14.36
C ASP A 29 28.22 4.84 -13.98
N GLU A 30 28.97 4.17 -13.08
CA GLU A 30 28.58 2.84 -12.58
C GLU A 30 27.22 3.00 -11.89
N TYR A 31 26.24 2.16 -12.26
CA TYR A 31 24.92 2.15 -11.59
C TYR A 31 25.12 1.85 -10.10
N ASP A 32 24.91 2.84 -9.28
CA ASP A 32 25.05 2.78 -7.82
C ASP A 32 23.88 3.54 -7.15
N PRO A 33 22.68 2.95 -7.16
CA PRO A 33 21.52 3.59 -6.57
C PRO A 33 21.68 3.70 -5.06
N THR A 34 21.20 4.82 -4.50
CA THR A 34 21.29 5.10 -3.06
C THR A 34 20.31 4.22 -2.28
N PRO A 35 20.77 3.32 -1.38
CA PRO A 35 19.87 2.50 -0.59
C PRO A 35 18.92 3.36 0.26
N TYR A 36 17.61 3.12 0.17
CA TYR A 36 16.61 3.78 1.00
C TYR A 36 16.55 3.15 2.39
N VAL A 37 16.69 3.95 3.44
CA VAL A 37 16.57 3.49 4.83
C VAL A 37 15.11 3.58 5.28
N LEU A 38 14.43 2.44 5.30
CA LEU A 38 13.04 2.38 5.73
C LEU A 38 12.94 2.41 7.26
N GLU A 39 12.32 3.45 7.81
CA GLU A 39 12.06 3.58 9.24
C GLU A 39 10.73 2.90 9.60
N ILE A 40 10.82 1.71 10.21
CA ILE A 40 9.65 0.97 10.67
C ILE A 40 9.42 1.26 12.16
N PRO A 41 8.25 1.81 12.55
CA PRO A 41 7.91 2.02 13.95
C PRO A 41 8.02 0.71 14.76
N SER A 42 8.54 0.79 15.98
CA SER A 42 8.81 -0.38 16.83
C SER A 42 7.58 -1.20 17.22
N THR A 43 6.38 -0.67 17.00
CA THR A 43 5.10 -1.37 17.18
C THR A 43 4.77 -2.30 16.03
N LEU A 44 5.42 -2.13 14.86
CA LEU A 44 5.20 -2.96 13.68
C LEU A 44 6.33 -3.99 13.52
N PRO A 45 6.05 -5.17 12.95
CA PRO A 45 7.09 -6.14 12.64
C PRO A 45 8.00 -5.67 11.49
N PRO A 46 9.19 -6.28 11.31
CA PRO A 46 9.98 -6.05 10.11
C PRO A 46 9.17 -6.30 8.82
N MET A 47 9.48 -5.54 7.77
CA MET A 47 8.87 -5.68 6.46
C MET A 47 9.78 -6.53 5.57
N ASP A 48 9.19 -7.48 4.84
CA ASP A 48 9.91 -8.24 3.82
C ASP A 48 10.03 -7.40 2.55
N ILE A 49 11.27 -7.11 2.13
CA ILE A 49 11.56 -6.39 0.89
C ILE A 49 12.00 -7.40 -0.17
N PRO A 50 11.33 -7.47 -1.33
CA PRO A 50 11.73 -8.37 -2.41
C PRO A 50 13.17 -8.12 -2.88
N ALA A 51 13.95 -9.18 -3.01
CA ALA A 51 15.35 -9.07 -3.42
C ALA A 51 15.54 -8.54 -4.85
N ASP A 52 14.52 -8.69 -5.69
CA ASP A 52 14.49 -8.20 -7.07
C ASP A 52 13.88 -6.79 -7.20
N ASN A 53 13.44 -6.19 -6.07
CA ASN A 53 12.98 -4.81 -5.98
C ASN A 53 13.42 -4.16 -4.65
N PRO A 54 14.74 -4.04 -4.39
CA PRO A 54 15.25 -3.38 -3.19
C PRO A 54 14.85 -1.89 -3.19
N LEU A 55 14.66 -1.32 -2.01
CA LEU A 55 14.31 0.09 -1.89
C LEU A 55 15.54 0.98 -2.15
N THR A 56 15.38 1.96 -3.03
CA THR A 56 16.38 3.00 -3.30
C THR A 56 15.73 4.38 -3.21
N GLU A 57 16.51 5.42 -2.92
CA GLU A 57 16.00 6.79 -2.86
C GLU A 57 15.42 7.19 -4.21
N GLU A 58 16.11 6.86 -5.30
CA GLU A 58 15.70 7.15 -6.68
C GLU A 58 14.43 6.38 -7.07
N GLY A 59 14.32 5.11 -6.65
CA GLY A 59 13.14 4.28 -6.93
C GLY A 59 11.91 4.73 -6.14
N VAL A 60 12.06 5.12 -4.88
CA VAL A 60 10.99 5.65 -4.04
C VAL A 60 10.50 7.01 -4.57
N GLU A 61 11.43 7.92 -4.94
CA GLU A 61 11.06 9.22 -5.52
C GLU A 61 10.33 9.05 -6.85
N LEU A 62 10.85 8.21 -7.74
CA LEU A 62 10.20 7.88 -9.02
C LEU A 62 8.80 7.25 -8.77
N GLY A 63 8.71 6.31 -7.84
CA GLY A 63 7.43 5.67 -7.49
C GLY A 63 6.40 6.66 -6.95
N ARG A 64 6.83 7.64 -6.13
CA ARG A 64 5.98 8.73 -5.68
C ARG A 64 5.49 9.57 -6.86
N MET A 65 6.35 9.95 -7.80
CA MET A 65 5.94 10.69 -8.99
C MET A 65 4.91 9.88 -9.78
N LEU A 66 5.17 8.61 -10.05
CA LEU A 66 4.26 7.73 -10.83
C LEU A 66 2.92 7.51 -10.13
N PHE A 67 2.88 7.42 -8.81
CA PHE A 67 1.62 7.31 -8.04
C PHE A 67 0.70 8.52 -8.24
N TYR A 68 1.28 9.69 -8.47
CA TYR A 68 0.56 10.95 -8.73
C TYR A 68 0.48 11.32 -10.23
N GLU A 69 1.02 10.49 -11.15
CA GLU A 69 1.17 10.80 -12.57
C GLU A 69 -0.06 10.44 -13.40
N PRO A 70 -0.79 11.42 -13.95
CA PRO A 70 -1.97 11.14 -14.78
C PRO A 70 -1.65 10.50 -16.13
N LEU A 71 -0.41 10.57 -16.62
CA LEU A 71 -0.01 9.91 -17.88
C LEU A 71 -0.25 8.40 -17.87
N LEU A 72 -0.40 7.79 -16.68
CA LEU A 72 -0.69 6.36 -16.55
C LEU A 72 -2.13 6.01 -16.96
N SER A 73 -3.03 6.98 -17.10
CA SER A 73 -4.39 6.75 -17.60
C SER A 73 -4.53 7.00 -19.10
N GLY A 74 -5.55 6.38 -19.71
CA GLY A 74 -5.78 6.40 -21.16
C GLY A 74 -5.99 7.80 -21.73
N ASP A 75 -6.63 8.69 -20.96
CA ASP A 75 -6.90 10.08 -21.35
C ASP A 75 -6.02 11.12 -20.64
N GLY A 76 -5.12 10.69 -19.74
CA GLY A 76 -4.21 11.57 -18.99
C GLY A 76 -4.90 12.38 -17.89
N THR A 77 -6.02 11.92 -17.33
CA THR A 77 -6.79 12.66 -16.32
C THR A 77 -6.75 12.05 -14.92
N GLN A 78 -6.39 10.76 -14.78
CA GLN A 78 -6.37 10.05 -13.51
C GLN A 78 -5.02 9.42 -13.20
N SER A 79 -4.70 9.38 -11.90
CA SER A 79 -3.56 8.68 -11.34
C SER A 79 -4.01 7.80 -10.17
N CYS A 80 -3.10 7.03 -9.53
CA CYS A 80 -3.42 6.25 -8.32
C CYS A 80 -4.01 7.17 -7.22
N SER A 81 -3.46 8.38 -7.07
CA SER A 81 -3.91 9.36 -6.08
C SER A 81 -5.33 9.88 -6.31
N SER A 82 -5.92 9.68 -7.49
CA SER A 82 -7.32 10.06 -7.75
C SER A 82 -8.30 9.26 -6.90
N CYS A 83 -7.97 7.97 -6.62
CA CYS A 83 -8.75 7.05 -5.80
C CYS A 83 -8.09 6.71 -4.45
N HIS A 84 -6.80 7.05 -4.27
CA HIS A 84 -6.05 6.82 -3.04
C HIS A 84 -5.52 8.15 -2.48
N GLN A 85 -6.42 8.91 -1.85
CA GLN A 85 -6.13 10.27 -1.38
C GLN A 85 -5.46 10.26 0.00
N GLN A 86 -4.36 10.98 0.17
CA GLN A 86 -3.64 11.04 1.45
C GLN A 86 -4.52 11.50 2.62
N ALA A 87 -5.40 12.48 2.40
CA ALA A 87 -6.27 13.03 3.43
C ALA A 87 -7.27 12.00 4.00
N THR A 88 -7.59 10.97 3.24
CA THR A 88 -8.44 9.83 3.64
C THR A 88 -7.62 8.55 3.83
N ALA A 89 -6.36 8.70 4.27
CA ALA A 89 -5.44 7.59 4.47
C ALA A 89 -5.30 6.69 3.22
N PHE A 90 -5.13 7.29 2.06
CA PHE A 90 -4.93 6.60 0.79
C PHE A 90 -6.07 5.63 0.42
N THR A 91 -7.32 6.06 0.65
CA THR A 91 -8.54 5.46 0.09
C THR A 91 -9.41 6.54 -0.56
N ASP A 92 -10.50 6.13 -1.24
CA ASP A 92 -11.47 7.04 -1.84
C ASP A 92 -12.59 7.38 -0.83
N PRO A 93 -12.91 8.66 -0.59
CA PRO A 93 -14.06 9.04 0.23
C PRO A 93 -15.42 8.75 -0.43
N SER A 94 -15.42 8.38 -1.71
CA SER A 94 -16.62 7.96 -2.43
C SER A 94 -16.93 6.48 -2.16
N ARG A 95 -18.21 6.11 -2.22
CA ARG A 95 -18.62 4.72 -2.08
C ARG A 95 -17.92 3.80 -3.10
N PHE A 96 -17.90 4.27 -4.35
CA PHE A 96 -17.19 3.63 -5.46
C PHE A 96 -16.39 4.66 -6.22
N SER A 97 -15.17 4.33 -6.56
CA SER A 97 -14.34 5.14 -7.44
C SER A 97 -14.94 5.17 -8.85
N THR A 98 -14.71 6.28 -9.55
CA THR A 98 -15.18 6.46 -10.93
C THR A 98 -13.98 6.55 -11.85
N GLY A 99 -13.89 5.65 -12.84
CA GLY A 99 -12.82 5.64 -13.83
C GLY A 99 -12.95 6.72 -14.90
N ILE A 100 -11.95 6.80 -15.78
CA ILE A 100 -11.88 7.85 -16.84
C ILE A 100 -13.10 7.87 -17.77
N ASP A 101 -13.74 6.74 -18.01
CA ASP A 101 -14.95 6.64 -18.84
C ASP A 101 -16.24 7.01 -18.09
N GLY A 102 -16.15 7.48 -16.86
CA GLY A 102 -17.30 7.79 -16.02
C GLY A 102 -18.03 6.55 -15.47
N ILE A 103 -17.42 5.37 -15.56
CA ILE A 103 -17.96 4.11 -15.04
C ILE A 103 -17.49 3.97 -13.59
N GLN A 104 -18.45 3.65 -12.69
CA GLN A 104 -18.13 3.37 -11.29
C GLN A 104 -17.73 1.92 -11.10
N GLY A 105 -16.78 1.68 -10.21
CA GLY A 105 -16.47 0.35 -9.68
C GLY A 105 -17.64 -0.22 -8.87
N ASP A 106 -17.49 -1.45 -8.42
CA ASP A 106 -18.47 -2.20 -7.63
C ASP A 106 -18.01 -2.48 -6.20
N ARG A 107 -16.74 -2.21 -5.91
CA ARG A 107 -16.14 -2.32 -4.57
C ARG A 107 -15.54 -1.00 -4.12
N ASN A 108 -15.56 -0.76 -2.81
CA ASN A 108 -14.93 0.40 -2.21
C ASN A 108 -13.39 0.29 -2.32
N SER A 109 -12.72 1.43 -2.51
CA SER A 109 -11.26 1.48 -2.60
C SER A 109 -10.63 1.09 -1.27
N MET A 110 -9.71 0.11 -1.29
CA MET A 110 -8.92 -0.26 -0.11
C MET A 110 -7.83 0.77 0.15
N VAL A 111 -7.35 0.84 1.39
CA VAL A 111 -6.21 1.69 1.74
C VAL A 111 -4.92 1.17 1.11
N ALA A 112 -4.04 2.07 0.65
CA ALA A 112 -2.72 1.70 0.11
C ALA A 112 -1.63 1.62 1.18
N PHE A 113 -1.81 2.22 2.38
CA PHE A 113 -0.80 2.18 3.44
C PHE A 113 -0.73 0.82 4.14
N ASN A 114 0.45 0.48 4.67
CA ASN A 114 0.77 -0.79 5.32
C ASN A 114 0.47 -2.03 4.47
N SER A 115 0.21 -1.87 3.18
CA SER A 115 -0.15 -2.96 2.27
C SER A 115 1.01 -3.92 2.00
N ALA A 116 2.26 -3.49 2.22
CA ALA A 116 3.45 -4.32 2.06
C ALA A 116 3.54 -5.50 3.04
N TRP A 117 2.81 -5.48 4.16
CA TRP A 117 2.70 -6.62 5.09
C TRP A 117 1.61 -7.61 4.71
N SER A 118 0.74 -7.25 3.77
CA SER A 118 -0.35 -8.12 3.35
C SER A 118 0.16 -9.19 2.36
N PRO A 119 -0.11 -10.48 2.60
CA PRO A 119 0.29 -11.54 1.70
C PRO A 119 -0.48 -11.54 0.37
N THR A 120 -1.62 -10.89 0.32
CA THR A 120 -2.45 -10.71 -0.87
C THR A 120 -3.10 -9.34 -0.86
N LEU A 121 -3.51 -8.85 -2.01
CA LEU A 121 -4.11 -7.51 -2.19
C LEU A 121 -5.47 -7.63 -2.89
N PHE A 122 -6.23 -6.53 -2.91
CA PHE A 122 -7.66 -6.47 -3.22
C PHE A 122 -8.56 -7.16 -2.17
N TRP A 123 -9.86 -6.89 -2.23
CA TRP A 123 -10.86 -7.49 -1.34
C TRP A 123 -10.98 -9.00 -1.48
N ASP A 124 -10.68 -9.54 -2.66
CA ASP A 124 -10.74 -10.95 -3.02
C ASP A 124 -9.37 -11.66 -3.01
N GLY A 125 -8.27 -10.92 -2.80
CA GLY A 125 -6.94 -11.49 -2.67
C GLY A 125 -6.28 -11.91 -3.98
N ARG A 126 -6.74 -11.42 -5.14
CA ARG A 126 -6.28 -11.87 -6.46
C ARG A 126 -4.86 -11.47 -6.82
N ALA A 127 -4.24 -10.48 -6.14
CA ALA A 127 -2.84 -10.12 -6.35
C ALA A 127 -1.99 -10.55 -5.16
N GLY A 128 -0.81 -11.12 -5.42
CA GLY A 128 0.12 -11.66 -4.42
C GLY A 128 1.26 -10.71 -4.05
N SER A 129 1.36 -9.54 -4.69
CA SER A 129 2.37 -8.51 -4.39
C SER A 129 1.87 -7.11 -4.77
N LEU A 130 2.56 -6.06 -4.29
CA LEU A 130 2.28 -4.68 -4.69
C LEU A 130 2.51 -4.49 -6.19
N GLU A 131 3.56 -5.11 -6.73
CA GLU A 131 3.87 -5.07 -8.15
C GLU A 131 2.75 -5.70 -9.01
N GLU A 132 2.21 -6.84 -8.60
CA GLU A 132 1.07 -7.47 -9.28
C GLU A 132 -0.20 -6.61 -9.16
N GLN A 133 -0.45 -6.04 -8.00
CA GLN A 133 -1.60 -5.17 -7.78
C GLN A 133 -1.55 -3.94 -8.69
N ALA A 134 -0.38 -3.28 -8.79
CA ALA A 134 -0.23 -2.06 -9.58
C ALA A 134 -0.41 -2.28 -11.11
N LEU A 135 -0.34 -3.54 -11.59
CA LEU A 135 -0.60 -3.86 -12.99
C LEU A 135 -2.07 -3.68 -13.39
N GLU A 136 -3.01 -3.91 -12.47
CA GLU A 136 -4.44 -4.03 -12.83
C GLU A 136 -5.15 -2.69 -13.04
N PRO A 137 -5.00 -1.65 -12.17
CA PRO A 137 -5.75 -0.39 -12.33
C PRO A 137 -5.48 0.31 -13.66
N VAL A 138 -4.26 0.22 -14.17
CA VAL A 138 -3.87 0.85 -15.44
C VAL A 138 -4.65 0.28 -16.62
N VAL A 139 -4.88 -1.04 -16.63
CA VAL A 139 -5.61 -1.71 -17.73
C VAL A 139 -7.10 -1.87 -17.44
N GLY A 140 -7.52 -1.57 -16.22
CA GLY A 140 -8.90 -1.71 -15.79
C GLY A 140 -9.86 -0.78 -16.56
N PRO A 141 -10.88 -1.31 -17.27
CA PRO A 141 -11.78 -0.49 -18.07
C PRO A 141 -12.71 0.39 -17.22
N ILE A 142 -12.82 0.13 -15.94
CA ILE A 142 -13.59 0.92 -14.97
C ILE A 142 -12.69 1.81 -14.10
N GLU A 143 -11.38 1.89 -14.43
CA GLU A 143 -10.37 2.65 -13.71
C GLU A 143 -9.59 3.56 -14.68
N MET A 144 -8.32 3.28 -14.95
CA MET A 144 -7.44 4.12 -15.78
C MET A 144 -7.50 3.80 -17.28
N HIS A 145 -8.05 2.67 -17.66
CA HIS A 145 -8.39 2.22 -19.01
C HIS A 145 -7.33 2.55 -20.08
N ASP A 146 -6.11 2.15 -19.85
CA ASP A 146 -5.00 2.25 -20.78
C ASP A 146 -4.43 0.86 -21.11
N THR A 147 -3.35 0.82 -21.85
CA THR A 147 -2.55 -0.39 -22.08
C THR A 147 -1.12 -0.12 -21.62
N TRP A 148 -0.47 -1.14 -21.09
CA TRP A 148 0.92 -1.01 -20.68
C TRP A 148 1.87 -0.62 -21.82
N LEU A 149 1.53 -1.01 -23.06
CA LEU A 149 2.28 -0.58 -24.24
C LEU A 149 2.19 0.93 -24.42
N ASN A 150 0.98 1.50 -24.36
CA ASN A 150 0.76 2.94 -24.52
C ASN A 150 1.38 3.74 -23.37
N VAL A 151 1.27 3.25 -22.12
CA VAL A 151 1.93 3.88 -20.96
C VAL A 151 3.44 3.91 -21.15
N ALA A 152 4.04 2.78 -21.54
CA ALA A 152 5.48 2.71 -21.79
C ALA A 152 5.90 3.69 -22.92
N GLU A 153 5.15 3.75 -24.01
CA GLU A 153 5.42 4.71 -25.11
C GLU A 153 5.36 6.17 -24.61
N LYS A 154 4.33 6.54 -23.82
CA LYS A 154 4.20 7.89 -23.25
C LYS A 154 5.38 8.25 -22.34
N LEU A 155 5.80 7.33 -21.45
CA LEU A 155 6.90 7.56 -20.52
C LEU A 155 8.27 7.61 -21.24
N ASN A 156 8.50 6.75 -22.24
CA ASN A 156 9.76 6.73 -23.01
C ASN A 156 9.99 8.00 -23.86
N VAL A 157 8.94 8.70 -24.28
CA VAL A 157 9.07 9.97 -25.04
C VAL A 157 8.97 11.20 -24.13
N HIS A 158 8.72 11.04 -22.85
CA HIS A 158 8.67 12.15 -21.89
C HIS A 158 10.05 12.75 -21.67
N SER A 159 10.12 14.05 -21.40
CA SER A 159 11.41 14.76 -21.24
C SER A 159 12.22 14.36 -20.00
N GLU A 160 11.58 13.82 -18.94
CA GLU A 160 12.19 13.58 -17.63
C GLU A 160 12.23 12.08 -17.28
N TYR A 161 11.17 11.30 -17.56
CA TYR A 161 11.08 9.91 -17.13
C TYR A 161 12.23 9.01 -17.60
N PRO A 162 12.73 9.07 -18.85
CA PRO A 162 13.85 8.22 -19.26
C PRO A 162 15.07 8.38 -18.36
N GLU A 163 15.41 9.59 -17.95
CA GLU A 163 16.54 9.84 -17.03
C GLU A 163 16.26 9.34 -15.62
N LEU A 164 15.03 9.53 -15.12
CA LEU A 164 14.63 9.05 -13.80
C LEU A 164 14.65 7.52 -13.71
N PHE A 165 14.16 6.82 -14.73
CA PHE A 165 14.22 5.37 -14.79
C PHE A 165 15.65 4.86 -14.97
N LYS A 166 16.50 5.59 -15.70
CA LYS A 166 17.92 5.28 -15.80
C LYS A 166 18.62 5.34 -14.44
N LYS A 167 18.31 6.35 -13.62
CA LYS A 167 18.84 6.49 -12.26
C LYS A 167 18.31 5.40 -11.33
N ALA A 168 17.03 5.08 -11.39
CA ALA A 168 16.38 4.14 -10.48
C ALA A 168 16.68 2.67 -10.79
N PHE A 169 16.85 2.30 -12.08
CA PHE A 169 16.89 0.90 -12.52
C PHE A 169 17.98 0.58 -13.55
N ASP A 170 18.78 1.55 -13.98
CA ASP A 170 19.79 1.41 -15.05
C ASP A 170 19.20 0.87 -16.37
N VAL A 171 18.03 1.34 -16.76
CA VAL A 171 17.36 0.92 -17.98
C VAL A 171 17.33 2.02 -19.01
N ASP A 172 17.44 1.64 -20.30
CA ASP A 172 17.35 2.55 -21.44
C ASP A 172 15.97 2.54 -22.07
N GLU A 173 15.12 1.56 -21.73
CA GLU A 173 13.75 1.42 -22.20
C GLU A 173 12.82 1.11 -21.01
N ILE A 174 11.78 1.92 -20.88
CA ILE A 174 10.79 1.79 -19.80
C ILE A 174 9.74 0.78 -20.23
N ASP A 175 9.47 -0.19 -19.36
CA ASP A 175 8.35 -1.13 -19.50
C ASP A 175 7.47 -1.17 -18.23
N SER A 176 6.39 -1.93 -18.28
CA SER A 176 5.47 -2.08 -17.15
C SER A 176 6.15 -2.58 -15.87
N THR A 177 7.16 -3.47 -16.00
CA THR A 177 7.85 -4.05 -14.85
C THR A 177 8.55 -2.98 -14.03
N HIS A 178 9.24 -2.03 -14.70
CA HIS A 178 9.94 -0.94 -14.03
C HIS A 178 8.95 0.06 -13.41
N VAL A 179 7.84 0.34 -14.10
CA VAL A 179 6.80 1.25 -13.58
C VAL A 179 6.19 0.70 -12.29
N VAL A 180 5.74 -0.56 -12.29
CA VAL A 180 5.12 -1.14 -11.08
C VAL A 180 6.12 -1.36 -9.96
N LYS A 181 7.40 -1.65 -10.27
CA LYS A 181 8.46 -1.73 -9.25
C LYS A 181 8.68 -0.40 -8.55
N ALA A 182 8.72 0.71 -9.29
CA ALA A 182 8.85 2.04 -8.70
C ALA A 182 7.63 2.38 -7.82
N ILE A 183 6.42 2.19 -8.32
CA ILE A 183 5.18 2.42 -7.54
C ILE A 183 5.22 1.60 -6.24
N ALA A 184 5.55 0.32 -6.32
CA ALA A 184 5.64 -0.57 -5.16
C ALA A 184 6.72 -0.14 -4.16
N GLN A 185 7.85 0.44 -4.61
CA GLN A 185 8.85 1.02 -3.70
C GLN A 185 8.25 2.17 -2.89
N PHE A 186 7.53 3.09 -3.54
CA PHE A 186 6.86 4.17 -2.84
C PHE A 186 5.78 3.67 -1.88
N GLU A 187 4.92 2.75 -2.31
CA GLU A 187 3.85 2.19 -1.46
C GLU A 187 4.40 1.50 -0.20
N ARG A 188 5.60 0.88 -0.28
CA ARG A 188 6.30 0.32 0.89
C ARG A 188 6.70 1.38 1.90
N THR A 189 6.84 2.64 1.51
CA THR A 189 7.12 3.75 2.44
C THR A 189 5.86 4.28 3.13
N LEU A 190 4.67 3.96 2.63
CA LEU A 190 3.40 4.39 3.23
C LEU A 190 3.12 3.63 4.52
N ILE A 191 3.84 3.97 5.59
CA ILE A 191 3.77 3.30 6.89
C ILE A 191 3.03 4.16 7.90
N SER A 192 1.89 3.66 8.40
CA SER A 192 1.15 4.22 9.52
C SER A 192 1.38 3.38 10.78
N GLY A 193 2.07 3.94 11.76
CA GLY A 193 2.48 3.25 12.99
C GLY A 193 2.76 4.17 14.17
N ASN A 194 2.23 5.42 14.14
CA ASN A 194 2.44 6.41 15.19
C ASN A 194 1.11 7.02 15.71
N SER A 195 0.03 6.26 15.67
CA SER A 195 -1.26 6.62 16.21
C SER A 195 -1.22 6.81 17.74
N LYS A 196 -2.32 7.31 18.33
CA LYS A 196 -2.44 7.38 19.80
C LYS A 196 -2.33 6.00 20.44
N TRP A 197 -2.85 4.94 19.81
CA TRP A 197 -2.71 3.56 20.27
C TRP A 197 -1.24 3.13 20.27
N ASP A 198 -0.46 3.41 19.24
CA ASP A 198 0.96 3.09 19.18
C ASP A 198 1.75 3.78 20.30
N LYS A 199 1.47 5.06 20.52
CA LYS A 199 2.08 5.87 21.59
C LYS A 199 1.70 5.34 22.98
N TRP A 200 0.44 4.93 23.15
CA TRP A 200 0.00 4.29 24.40
C TRP A 200 0.69 2.94 24.61
N PHE A 201 0.78 2.11 23.58
CA PHE A 201 1.45 0.81 23.64
C PHE A 201 2.94 0.94 24.00
N ARG A 202 3.61 1.98 23.53
CA ARG A 202 4.99 2.31 23.91
C ARG A 202 5.12 3.00 25.28
N GLY A 203 4.01 3.29 25.96
CA GLY A 203 3.99 3.98 27.26
C GLY A 203 4.24 5.49 27.21
N GLU A 204 4.10 6.11 26.05
CA GLU A 204 4.34 7.56 25.83
C GLU A 204 3.14 8.42 26.21
N VAL A 205 1.93 7.87 26.08
CA VAL A 205 0.67 8.56 26.42
C VAL A 205 -0.24 7.62 27.20
N MET A 206 -1.26 8.20 27.87
CA MET A 206 -2.28 7.43 28.57
C MET A 206 -3.60 7.48 27.79
N PHE A 207 -4.33 6.36 27.79
CA PHE A 207 -5.73 6.34 27.36
C PHE A 207 -6.63 6.95 28.45
N THR A 208 -7.71 7.54 28.03
CA THR A 208 -8.83 7.90 28.92
C THR A 208 -9.54 6.63 29.41
N GLU A 209 -10.35 6.73 30.45
CA GLU A 209 -11.16 5.60 30.94
C GLU A 209 -12.10 5.04 29.85
N GLN A 210 -12.62 5.91 28.99
CA GLN A 210 -13.50 5.52 27.90
C GLN A 210 -12.73 4.76 26.81
N GLU A 211 -11.54 5.20 26.43
CA GLU A 211 -10.66 4.51 25.46
C GLU A 211 -10.19 3.16 26.00
N LEU A 212 -9.84 3.08 27.28
CA LEU A 212 -9.49 1.81 27.94
C LEU A 212 -10.68 0.84 27.95
N ARG A 213 -11.87 1.32 28.27
CA ARG A 213 -13.09 0.50 28.20
C ARG A 213 -13.33 -0.01 26.79
N GLY A 214 -13.12 0.84 25.76
CA GLY A 214 -13.23 0.45 24.36
C GLY A 214 -12.21 -0.59 23.95
N TRP A 215 -10.95 -0.45 24.38
CA TRP A 215 -9.89 -1.43 24.18
C TRP A 215 -10.23 -2.80 24.84
N ASP A 216 -10.76 -2.78 26.05
CA ASP A 216 -11.18 -4.01 26.76
C ASP A 216 -12.31 -4.70 25.99
N LEU A 217 -13.34 -3.95 25.54
CA LEU A 217 -14.44 -4.49 24.75
C LEU A 217 -13.95 -5.09 23.42
N PHE A 218 -13.02 -4.43 22.76
CA PHE A 218 -12.43 -4.87 21.51
C PHE A 218 -11.72 -6.24 21.62
N ASN A 219 -11.08 -6.50 22.77
CA ASN A 219 -10.24 -7.68 23.02
C ASN A 219 -10.93 -8.80 23.81
N VAL A 220 -12.22 -8.68 24.09
CA VAL A 220 -12.93 -9.66 24.93
C VAL A 220 -14.18 -10.16 24.20
N ASP A 221 -14.36 -11.49 24.24
CA ASP A 221 -15.60 -12.14 23.80
C ASP A 221 -16.79 -11.70 24.67
N ARG A 222 -17.94 -11.55 24.04
CA ARG A 222 -19.19 -11.45 24.78
C ARG A 222 -19.49 -12.77 25.48
N THR A 223 -19.84 -12.70 26.76
CA THR A 223 -20.34 -13.83 27.54
C THR A 223 -21.68 -13.47 28.20
N ASP A 224 -22.38 -14.46 28.80
CA ASP A 224 -23.60 -14.21 29.58
C ASP A 224 -23.39 -13.26 30.76
N PHE A 225 -22.14 -13.05 31.18
CA PHE A 225 -21.79 -12.28 32.37
C PHE A 225 -20.95 -11.03 32.10
N SER A 226 -20.46 -10.85 30.86
CA SER A 226 -19.60 -9.71 30.49
C SER A 226 -19.87 -9.24 29.07
N ALA A 227 -19.92 -7.92 28.90
CA ALA A 227 -19.91 -7.31 27.58
C ALA A 227 -18.53 -7.49 26.89
N GLY A 228 -18.55 -7.79 25.62
CA GLY A 228 -17.39 -7.88 24.75
C GLY A 228 -17.80 -7.69 23.31
N ALA A 229 -16.89 -7.22 22.45
CA ALA A 229 -17.15 -6.97 21.04
C ALA A 229 -16.43 -7.96 20.12
N ASP A 230 -15.45 -8.72 20.63
CA ASP A 230 -14.77 -9.82 19.95
C ASP A 230 -14.11 -9.43 18.60
N CYS A 231 -13.67 -8.17 18.47
CA CYS A 231 -13.11 -7.67 17.19
C CYS A 231 -11.70 -8.20 16.92
N PHE A 232 -10.95 -8.54 17.97
CA PHE A 232 -9.51 -8.87 17.90
C PHE A 232 -9.21 -10.16 17.15
N HIS A 233 -10.16 -11.07 16.99
CA HIS A 233 -9.94 -12.32 16.27
C HIS A 233 -9.62 -12.08 14.78
N CYS A 234 -10.32 -11.12 14.17
CA CYS A 234 -10.05 -10.70 12.79
C CYS A 234 -9.15 -9.45 12.73
N HIS A 235 -9.28 -8.55 13.70
CA HIS A 235 -8.58 -7.27 13.73
C HIS A 235 -7.49 -7.20 14.81
N GLY A 236 -6.61 -8.20 14.86
CA GLY A 236 -5.53 -8.28 15.84
C GLY A 236 -4.48 -7.18 15.67
N ALA A 237 -3.99 -6.64 16.81
CA ALA A 237 -2.84 -5.74 16.80
C ALA A 237 -1.55 -6.50 16.40
N PRO A 238 -0.52 -5.83 15.83
CA PRO A 238 -0.42 -4.37 15.65
C PRO A 238 -1.02 -3.84 14.33
N HIS A 239 -1.33 -4.70 13.38
CA HIS A 239 -1.87 -4.28 12.08
C HIS A 239 -3.37 -4.00 12.12
N PHE A 240 -4.08 -4.48 13.15
CA PHE A 240 -5.54 -4.44 13.25
C PHE A 240 -6.23 -5.08 12.04
N THR A 241 -5.65 -6.16 11.57
CA THR A 241 -6.11 -7.11 10.57
C THR A 241 -5.34 -8.42 10.75
N ASP A 242 -5.94 -9.53 10.39
CA ASP A 242 -5.28 -10.84 10.29
C ASP A 242 -4.87 -11.17 8.85
N PHE A 243 -5.17 -10.26 7.90
CA PHE A 243 -4.91 -10.41 6.45
C PHE A 243 -5.61 -11.63 5.81
N THR A 244 -6.57 -12.25 6.48
CA THR A 244 -7.31 -13.41 5.97
C THR A 244 -8.72 -13.02 5.49
N PHE A 245 -9.51 -14.00 5.06
CA PHE A 245 -10.77 -13.77 4.39
C PHE A 245 -11.92 -14.31 5.22
N HIS A 246 -12.89 -13.44 5.51
CA HIS A 246 -14.04 -13.78 6.33
C HIS A 246 -15.34 -13.29 5.69
N ASN A 247 -16.40 -14.04 5.90
CA ASN A 247 -17.75 -13.57 5.69
C ASN A 247 -18.28 -13.07 7.04
N ASN A 248 -18.38 -11.75 7.19
CA ASN A 248 -18.80 -11.08 8.42
C ASN A 248 -20.32 -10.97 8.58
N GLY A 249 -21.09 -11.74 7.81
CA GLY A 249 -22.55 -11.70 7.88
C GLY A 249 -23.17 -10.39 7.40
N LEU A 250 -22.51 -9.69 6.47
CA LEU A 250 -23.02 -8.43 5.91
C LEU A 250 -24.32 -8.66 5.13
N ASP A 251 -24.44 -9.82 4.48
CA ASP A 251 -25.59 -10.27 3.72
C ASP A 251 -25.89 -11.75 4.01
N GLY A 252 -27.13 -12.18 3.79
CA GLY A 252 -27.52 -13.59 3.79
C GLY A 252 -27.38 -14.23 2.41
N ASP A 253 -27.49 -15.57 2.32
CA ASP A 253 -27.30 -16.34 1.07
C ASP A 253 -28.14 -15.86 -0.11
N GLU A 254 -29.32 -15.30 0.15
CA GLU A 254 -30.24 -14.84 -0.89
C GLU A 254 -29.96 -13.37 -1.33
N THR A 255 -29.12 -12.66 -0.64
CA THR A 255 -28.94 -11.22 -0.80
C THR A 255 -27.54 -10.79 -1.19
N PHE A 256 -26.50 -11.61 -0.98
CA PHE A 256 -25.16 -11.21 -1.42
C PHE A 256 -25.03 -11.30 -2.95
N SER A 257 -24.56 -10.22 -3.55
CA SER A 257 -24.37 -10.09 -5.01
C SER A 257 -22.90 -10.23 -5.41
N ASP A 258 -21.97 -9.93 -4.50
CA ASP A 258 -20.53 -10.05 -4.72
C ASP A 258 -20.02 -11.36 -4.13
N PRO A 259 -19.48 -12.27 -4.96
CA PRO A 259 -19.02 -13.56 -4.49
C PRO A 259 -17.70 -13.50 -3.69
N GLY A 260 -16.98 -12.38 -3.69
CA GLY A 260 -15.74 -12.17 -2.94
C GLY A 260 -14.63 -13.14 -3.35
N LEU A 261 -13.97 -13.77 -2.38
CA LEU A 261 -12.87 -14.71 -2.60
C LEU A 261 -13.21 -15.87 -3.55
N TYR A 262 -14.49 -16.23 -3.69
CA TYR A 262 -14.94 -17.25 -4.65
C TYR A 262 -14.49 -16.94 -6.09
N GLU A 263 -14.38 -15.68 -6.48
CA GLU A 263 -13.92 -15.29 -7.82
C GLU A 263 -12.50 -15.77 -8.12
N VAL A 264 -11.69 -15.95 -7.07
CA VAL A 264 -10.31 -16.40 -7.18
C VAL A 264 -10.16 -17.89 -6.97
N THR A 265 -10.91 -18.48 -6.02
CA THR A 265 -10.74 -19.88 -5.59
C THR A 265 -11.70 -20.85 -6.29
N GLU A 266 -12.80 -20.35 -6.84
CA GLU A 266 -13.93 -21.14 -7.38
C GLU A 266 -14.51 -22.15 -6.36
N SER A 267 -14.23 -21.94 -5.06
CA SER A 267 -14.73 -22.77 -3.96
C SER A 267 -16.01 -22.20 -3.39
N ASP A 268 -17.10 -22.98 -3.38
CA ASP A 268 -18.37 -22.53 -2.78
C ASP A 268 -18.25 -22.18 -1.28
N LEU A 269 -17.23 -22.71 -0.59
CA LEU A 269 -16.95 -22.37 0.81
C LEU A 269 -16.39 -20.95 0.98
N ASP A 270 -15.96 -20.31 -0.12
CA ASP A 270 -15.33 -18.98 -0.10
C ASP A 270 -16.27 -17.87 -0.60
N ARG A 271 -17.53 -18.20 -0.86
CA ARG A 271 -18.54 -17.19 -1.25
C ARG A 271 -18.73 -16.15 -0.16
N ALA A 272 -18.82 -14.88 -0.60
CA ALA A 272 -19.01 -13.70 0.24
C ALA A 272 -17.94 -13.53 1.35
N LYS A 273 -16.78 -14.16 1.19
CA LYS A 273 -15.61 -13.86 2.01
C LYS A 273 -14.80 -12.74 1.41
N PHE A 274 -14.41 -11.79 2.24
CA PHE A 274 -13.59 -10.65 1.88
C PHE A 274 -12.41 -10.55 2.84
N LYS A 275 -11.30 -9.99 2.33
CA LYS A 275 -10.13 -9.78 3.16
C LYS A 275 -10.44 -8.82 4.31
N THR A 276 -10.01 -9.15 5.52
CA THR A 276 -10.11 -8.27 6.67
C THR A 276 -9.30 -6.99 6.43
N PRO A 277 -9.93 -5.81 6.34
CA PRO A 277 -9.18 -4.55 6.21
C PRO A 277 -8.53 -4.17 7.52
N THR A 278 -7.43 -3.42 7.47
CA THR A 278 -6.87 -2.80 8.66
C THR A 278 -7.84 -1.78 9.27
N LEU A 279 -7.88 -1.71 10.61
CA LEU A 279 -8.60 -0.63 11.30
C LEU A 279 -7.71 0.59 11.61
N ARG A 280 -6.42 0.57 11.23
CA ARG A 280 -5.60 1.77 11.34
C ARG A 280 -6.20 2.88 10.49
N ASN A 281 -6.24 4.08 11.02
CA ASN A 281 -6.87 5.26 10.41
C ASN A 281 -8.37 5.11 10.10
N VAL A 282 -9.06 4.13 10.69
CA VAL A 282 -10.45 3.81 10.36
C VAL A 282 -11.41 4.99 10.54
N GLU A 283 -11.09 5.98 11.38
CA GLU A 283 -11.89 7.21 11.55
C GLU A 283 -12.03 8.03 10.26
N VAL A 284 -11.05 7.95 9.36
CA VAL A 284 -10.98 8.79 8.15
C VAL A 284 -11.13 8.01 6.85
N THR A 285 -11.40 6.69 6.93
CA THR A 285 -11.51 5.82 5.75
C THR A 285 -12.95 5.43 5.41
N ALA A 286 -13.92 6.23 5.80
CA ALA A 286 -15.30 6.06 5.36
C ALA A 286 -15.41 6.27 3.83
N PRO A 287 -16.37 5.57 3.14
CA PRO A 287 -17.36 4.63 3.67
C PRO A 287 -16.79 3.22 3.90
N TYR A 288 -17.50 2.38 4.63
CA TYR A 288 -17.02 1.10 5.14
C TYR A 288 -17.66 -0.10 4.45
N MET A 289 -17.02 -1.27 4.61
CA MET A 289 -17.26 -2.56 3.98
C MET A 289 -16.77 -2.59 2.53
N HIS A 290 -16.71 -3.80 1.96
CA HIS A 290 -16.24 -3.99 0.58
C HIS A 290 -17.08 -3.22 -0.46
N ASP A 291 -18.35 -2.98 -0.15
CA ASP A 291 -19.26 -2.25 -1.03
C ASP A 291 -19.57 -0.81 -0.55
N GLY A 292 -18.88 -0.33 0.49
CA GLY A 292 -19.02 1.04 0.99
C GLY A 292 -20.42 1.42 1.48
N ARG A 293 -21.21 0.46 1.98
CA ARG A 293 -22.63 0.72 2.37
C ARG A 293 -22.79 1.52 3.65
N PHE A 294 -21.83 1.52 4.55
CA PHE A 294 -21.90 2.26 5.81
C PHE A 294 -21.11 3.56 5.74
N ALA A 295 -21.77 4.67 6.04
CA ALA A 295 -21.18 6.00 5.98
C ALA A 295 -20.45 6.39 7.26
N SER A 296 -20.66 5.67 8.38
CA SER A 296 -20.11 6.01 9.69
C SER A 296 -19.65 4.77 10.46
N LEU A 297 -18.69 4.96 11.39
CA LEU A 297 -18.26 3.90 12.31
C LEU A 297 -19.40 3.45 13.23
N GLU A 298 -20.32 4.34 13.54
CA GLU A 298 -21.52 4.05 14.33
C GLU A 298 -22.38 2.99 13.63
N GLU A 299 -22.56 3.08 12.31
CA GLU A 299 -23.29 2.08 11.51
C GLU A 299 -22.53 0.74 11.48
N VAL A 300 -21.21 0.75 11.38
CA VAL A 300 -20.38 -0.45 11.45
C VAL A 300 -20.52 -1.14 12.80
N VAL A 301 -20.39 -0.40 13.91
CA VAL A 301 -20.55 -0.93 15.26
C VAL A 301 -21.96 -1.47 15.46
N GLU A 302 -22.99 -0.81 14.88
CA GLU A 302 -24.37 -1.30 14.98
C GLU A 302 -24.60 -2.57 14.18
N HIS A 303 -23.96 -2.74 13.00
CA HIS A 303 -23.99 -4.00 12.24
C HIS A 303 -23.51 -5.18 13.10
N TYR A 304 -22.36 -5.06 13.73
CA TYR A 304 -21.83 -6.10 14.62
C TYR A 304 -22.64 -6.23 15.91
N ASN A 305 -23.17 -5.12 16.44
CA ASN A 305 -24.05 -5.14 17.60
C ASN A 305 -25.39 -5.86 17.34
N PHE A 306 -25.91 -5.73 16.12
CA PHE A 306 -27.08 -6.49 15.66
C PHE A 306 -26.73 -7.98 15.44
N GLY A 307 -25.48 -8.31 15.08
CA GLY A 307 -24.97 -9.67 14.91
C GLY A 307 -24.90 -10.13 13.45
N GLY A 308 -25.23 -9.27 12.48
CA GLY A 308 -25.18 -9.63 11.06
C GLY A 308 -26.26 -10.61 10.61
N HIS A 309 -26.10 -11.17 9.41
CA HIS A 309 -27.00 -12.12 8.77
C HIS A 309 -26.42 -13.53 8.75
N THR A 310 -27.27 -14.53 8.95
CA THR A 310 -26.90 -15.94 8.77
C THR A 310 -26.72 -16.24 7.28
N SER A 311 -25.63 -16.93 6.95
CA SER A 311 -25.39 -17.48 5.61
C SER A 311 -24.62 -18.80 5.69
N SER A 312 -24.55 -19.53 4.59
CA SER A 312 -23.89 -20.83 4.52
C SER A 312 -22.37 -20.75 4.71
N THR A 313 -21.79 -19.56 4.50
CA THR A 313 -20.35 -19.30 4.56
C THR A 313 -19.94 -18.29 5.62
N VAL A 314 -20.91 -17.83 6.46
CA VAL A 314 -20.62 -16.91 7.56
C VAL A 314 -19.51 -17.49 8.45
N ASP A 315 -18.55 -16.64 8.82
CA ASP A 315 -17.40 -17.11 9.58
C ASP A 315 -17.82 -17.62 10.98
N PRO A 316 -17.32 -18.77 11.44
CA PRO A 316 -17.58 -19.28 12.78
C PRO A 316 -17.15 -18.35 13.92
N LEU A 317 -16.24 -17.40 13.67
CA LEU A 317 -15.87 -16.36 14.64
C LEU A 317 -16.98 -15.31 14.82
N MET A 318 -17.94 -15.22 13.90
CA MET A 318 -19.16 -14.43 14.08
C MET A 318 -20.15 -15.12 15.02
N LYS A 319 -19.71 -15.36 16.27
CA LYS A 319 -20.39 -16.20 17.28
C LYS A 319 -21.77 -15.70 17.69
N ASN A 320 -22.05 -14.41 17.50
CA ASN A 320 -23.27 -13.73 17.96
C ASN A 320 -24.26 -13.44 16.84
N ILE A 321 -24.20 -14.19 15.74
CA ILE A 321 -25.18 -14.06 14.63
C ILE A 321 -26.60 -14.27 15.15
N GLY A 322 -27.48 -13.31 14.87
CA GLY A 322 -28.88 -13.31 15.26
C GLY A 322 -29.14 -12.86 16.71
N ASP A 323 -28.21 -13.05 17.64
CA ASP A 323 -28.35 -12.61 19.04
C ASP A 323 -27.73 -11.22 19.28
N GLY A 324 -26.76 -10.83 18.46
CA GLY A 324 -26.00 -9.58 18.56
C GLY A 324 -25.04 -9.51 19.74
N LEU A 325 -24.26 -8.45 19.82
CA LEU A 325 -23.31 -8.22 20.92
C LEU A 325 -23.98 -7.65 22.18
N LEU A 326 -25.17 -7.08 22.05
CA LEU A 326 -25.96 -6.46 23.14
C LEU A 326 -25.17 -5.36 23.89
N LEU A 327 -24.35 -4.60 23.17
CA LEU A 327 -23.59 -3.50 23.75
C LEU A 327 -24.51 -2.39 24.24
N SER A 328 -24.26 -1.88 25.45
CA SER A 328 -24.95 -0.68 25.93
C SER A 328 -24.59 0.55 25.08
N PRO A 329 -25.37 1.64 25.10
CA PRO A 329 -24.97 2.88 24.44
C PRO A 329 -23.61 3.39 24.88
N GLU A 330 -23.26 3.23 26.16
CA GLU A 330 -21.99 3.62 26.75
C GLU A 330 -20.84 2.74 26.22
N ASP A 331 -21.05 1.42 26.10
CA ASP A 331 -20.05 0.48 25.54
C ASP A 331 -19.81 0.76 24.04
N LYS A 332 -20.85 1.06 23.25
CA LYS A 332 -20.69 1.48 21.86
C LYS A 332 -19.86 2.76 21.74
N GLN A 333 -20.11 3.75 22.59
CA GLN A 333 -19.30 4.99 22.62
C GLN A 333 -17.86 4.74 23.04
N ALA A 334 -17.64 3.82 23.99
CA ALA A 334 -16.29 3.43 24.40
C ALA A 334 -15.52 2.74 23.25
N LEU A 335 -16.18 1.81 22.53
CA LEU A 335 -15.58 1.13 21.39
C LEU A 335 -15.21 2.14 20.28
N LEU A 336 -16.10 3.08 19.96
CA LEU A 336 -15.84 4.17 19.01
C LEU A 336 -14.67 5.06 19.46
N ALA A 337 -14.59 5.38 20.77
CA ALA A 337 -13.48 6.15 21.31
C ALA A 337 -12.14 5.42 21.13
N PHE A 338 -12.11 4.10 21.36
CA PHE A 338 -10.93 3.30 21.08
C PHE A 338 -10.58 3.29 19.58
N LEU A 339 -11.52 3.01 18.69
CA LEU A 339 -11.27 2.98 17.24
C LEU A 339 -10.65 4.30 16.73
N ARG A 340 -11.07 5.44 17.27
CA ARG A 340 -10.49 6.76 16.96
C ARG A 340 -9.05 6.91 17.43
N THR A 341 -8.57 6.13 18.40
CA THR A 341 -7.16 6.13 18.81
C THR A 341 -6.21 5.54 17.76
N LEU A 342 -6.74 4.85 16.74
CA LEU A 342 -5.97 4.23 15.66
C LEU A 342 -5.62 5.22 14.54
N LYS A 343 -6.07 6.47 14.62
CA LYS A 343 -5.74 7.53 13.68
C LYS A 343 -4.31 8.02 13.88
N ASP A 344 -3.57 8.12 12.79
CA ASP A 344 -2.18 8.58 12.74
C ASP A 344 -2.11 9.94 12.02
N GLU A 345 -2.19 11.02 12.78
CA GLU A 345 -2.17 12.39 12.25
C GLU A 345 -0.84 12.73 11.57
N GLU A 346 0.27 12.15 12.00
CA GLU A 346 1.58 12.40 11.39
C GLU A 346 1.65 11.77 10.01
N PHE A 347 1.14 10.56 9.85
CA PHE A 347 1.03 9.87 8.55
C PHE A 347 0.16 10.65 7.57
N LEU A 348 -1.03 11.07 8.01
CA LEU A 348 -2.00 11.79 7.18
C LEU A 348 -1.47 13.13 6.63
N ASN A 349 -0.54 13.75 7.34
CA ASN A 349 -0.01 15.08 7.00
C ASN A 349 1.47 15.04 6.59
N ASN A 350 2.06 13.85 6.37
CA ASN A 350 3.47 13.74 6.01
C ASN A 350 3.73 14.29 4.59
N PRO A 351 4.55 15.34 4.42
CA PRO A 351 4.82 15.92 3.11
C PRO A 351 5.60 14.97 2.17
N GLN A 352 6.27 13.94 2.71
CA GLN A 352 6.96 12.93 1.90
C GLN A 352 5.98 12.05 1.10
N PHE A 353 4.71 12.00 1.51
CA PHE A 353 3.66 11.24 0.85
C PHE A 353 2.74 12.09 -0.01
N SER A 354 2.87 13.42 0.02
CA SER A 354 2.03 14.34 -0.73
C SER A 354 2.38 14.36 -2.22
N ASN A 355 1.52 14.99 -3.02
CA ASN A 355 1.74 15.17 -4.46
C ASN A 355 3.07 15.92 -4.72
N PRO A 356 4.03 15.35 -5.43
CA PRO A 356 5.32 16.00 -5.70
C PRO A 356 5.24 17.11 -6.75
N PHE A 357 4.11 17.25 -7.45
CA PHE A 357 3.89 18.26 -8.50
C PHE A 357 3.19 19.53 -7.99
N GLU A 358 2.86 19.60 -6.69
CA GLU A 358 2.18 20.74 -6.04
C GLU A 358 3.11 21.60 -5.18
#